data_75bdbf227a512f3b4b978505e9094e8f
#
_entry.id   75bdbf227a512f3b4b978505e9094e8f
#
_cell.length_a   1.000
_cell.length_b   1.000
_cell.length_c   1.000
_cell.angle_alpha   90.00
_cell.angle_beta   90.00
_cell.angle_gamma   90.00
#
_symmetry.space_group_name_H-M   'P 1'
#
loop_
_entity.id
_entity.type
_entity.pdbx_description
1 polymer ?
#
loop_
_entity_poly.entity_id
_entity_poly.type
_entity_poly.pdbx_seq_one_letter_code
_entity_poly.pdbx_strand_id
1 'polypeptide(L)'
;MSSNENYVRRVLEALASDPDRIALWADGEEITAGQFSRAVLTAAELLLRHFTEHRDPSAEGKAPVVAVLTVTNSPATIILRYAANLAGATLVHLHSTNAVDPTDQLAAAARLDILSKTGATFLAVDKENLDAARELCDRLPEPPRLAALGALGPDVLDLSSGDPDAFGHDAVEADPEQPAVVIYTSGTSGRPKGVTQPHRLRRANLQVALQSPEPIVYLSTLPVSNSSGSAVDVALASGGTVVLHDGFEAGEVLRAVEQHRVSTLTITPPQLYMLIDHPDTPTTDRSSIRLITYLGSPAAPARLAEAVEVFGPVLLQLYGTTEVNGISMLMPQDHFDPELRRTVGRPTTEIRIRDMDDDRDLPPGEIGEVCVQSPSTMLGYWGEPELTAAIIRDGWVHTGDLGSLDENGFLRLHGRMGEVMKTNGIKVQPTDVENALLTHPEVTQAAVYCVVDEDRVEHIHAAVVVRPGGTADSGTLIGHVAAELSPKHVPAVVTFHDALPLTRAGKPDKPALAARHNGAA
;
A
#
# COMPACT_ATOMS: atom_id res chain seq x y z
N MET A 1 -0.06 -15.27 22.93
CA MET A 1 -0.20 -13.81 23.13
C MET A 1 -1.48 -13.58 23.93
N SER A 2 -1.43 -12.75 25.00
CA SER A 2 -2.66 -12.30 25.67
C SER A 2 -3.51 -11.48 24.69
N SER A 3 -4.83 -11.39 24.91
CA SER A 3 -5.73 -10.64 24.01
C SER A 3 -5.37 -9.15 23.90
N ASN A 4 -4.71 -8.59 24.91
CA ASN A 4 -4.43 -7.16 25.06
C ASN A 4 -2.95 -6.78 24.88
N GLU A 5 -2.13 -7.70 24.37
CA GLU A 5 -0.70 -7.42 24.14
C GLU A 5 -0.51 -6.46 22.97
N ASN A 6 0.24 -5.36 23.19
CA ASN A 6 0.60 -4.41 22.15
C ASN A 6 1.57 -5.09 21.16
N TYR A 7 1.26 -5.04 19.86
CA TYR A 7 2.05 -5.70 18.82
C TYR A 7 3.51 -5.20 18.76
N VAL A 8 3.77 -3.94 19.12
CA VAL A 8 5.11 -3.36 19.16
C VAL A 8 6.00 -4.05 20.16
N ARG A 9 5.46 -4.47 21.33
CA ARG A 9 6.23 -5.23 22.33
C ARG A 9 6.82 -6.49 21.71
N ARG A 10 6.03 -7.20 20.93
CA ARG A 10 6.49 -8.43 20.27
C ARG A 10 7.63 -8.17 19.29
N VAL A 11 7.59 -7.04 18.58
CA VAL A 11 8.70 -6.62 17.73
C VAL A 11 9.94 -6.31 18.58
N LEU A 12 9.78 -5.53 19.65
CA LEU A 12 10.90 -5.18 20.56
C LEU A 12 11.51 -6.41 21.25
N GLU A 13 10.71 -7.40 21.64
CA GLU A 13 11.20 -8.68 22.18
C GLU A 13 12.07 -9.44 21.17
N ALA A 14 11.64 -9.50 19.91
CA ALA A 14 12.41 -10.12 18.85
C ALA A 14 13.72 -9.38 18.57
N LEU A 15 13.71 -8.05 18.65
CA LEU A 15 14.90 -7.21 18.52
C LEU A 15 15.87 -7.38 19.70
N ALA A 16 15.35 -7.55 20.91
CA ALA A 16 16.16 -7.73 22.11
C ALA A 16 16.93 -9.06 22.14
N SER A 17 16.53 -10.04 21.36
CA SER A 17 17.23 -11.34 21.28
C SER A 17 18.64 -11.25 20.68
N ASP A 18 18.89 -10.25 19.83
CA ASP A 18 20.20 -9.94 19.26
C ASP A 18 20.30 -8.43 18.99
N PRO A 19 20.70 -7.64 20.01
CA PRO A 19 20.69 -6.17 19.92
C PRO A 19 21.77 -5.60 18.99
N ASP A 20 22.80 -6.35 18.68
CA ASP A 20 23.92 -5.91 17.84
C ASP A 20 23.67 -6.17 16.35
N ARG A 21 22.67 -7.01 15.99
CA ARG A 21 22.33 -7.25 14.59
C ARG A 21 21.76 -6.00 13.92
N ILE A 22 21.97 -5.87 12.62
CA ILE A 22 21.36 -4.79 11.85
C ILE A 22 19.85 -5.03 11.70
N ALA A 23 19.06 -4.11 12.22
CA ALA A 23 17.60 -4.11 12.07
C ALA A 23 17.14 -3.33 10.84
N LEU A 24 17.78 -2.17 10.57
CA LEU A 24 17.44 -1.33 9.43
C LEU A 24 18.69 -0.92 8.63
N TRP A 25 18.55 -0.92 7.31
CA TRP A 25 19.44 -0.26 6.37
C TRP A 25 18.66 0.87 5.69
N ALA A 26 19.19 2.10 5.74
CA ALA A 26 18.56 3.27 5.09
C ALA A 26 19.64 4.27 4.68
N ASP A 27 19.63 4.74 3.44
CA ASP A 27 20.53 5.77 2.92
C ASP A 27 22.02 5.53 3.20
N GLY A 28 22.45 4.26 3.19
CA GLY A 28 23.82 3.84 3.47
C GLY A 28 24.15 3.74 4.96
N GLU A 29 23.20 3.99 5.85
CA GLU A 29 23.38 3.86 7.30
C GLU A 29 22.82 2.54 7.83
N GLU A 30 23.53 1.98 8.82
CA GLU A 30 23.12 0.80 9.56
C GLU A 30 22.57 1.19 10.93
N ILE A 31 21.39 0.68 11.26
CA ILE A 31 20.80 0.86 12.58
C ILE A 31 20.65 -0.52 13.22
N THR A 32 21.32 -0.72 14.36
CA THR A 32 21.22 -1.98 15.09
C THR A 32 19.87 -2.14 15.79
N ALA A 33 19.51 -3.37 16.11
CA ALA A 33 18.28 -3.69 16.84
C ALA A 33 18.22 -2.98 18.21
N GLY A 34 19.37 -2.88 18.89
CA GLY A 34 19.48 -2.15 20.16
C GLY A 34 19.31 -0.65 20.00
N GLN A 35 19.93 -0.04 18.97
CA GLN A 35 19.75 1.39 18.67
C GLN A 35 18.31 1.71 18.31
N PHE A 36 17.70 0.89 17.44
CA PHE A 36 16.31 1.06 17.04
C PHE A 36 15.34 0.93 18.22
N SER A 37 15.49 -0.12 19.05
CA SER A 37 14.64 -0.34 20.24
C SER A 37 14.75 0.81 21.23
N ARG A 38 15.98 1.29 21.48
CA ARG A 38 16.22 2.44 22.35
C ARG A 38 15.53 3.69 21.83
N ALA A 39 15.62 3.99 20.53
CA ALA A 39 14.96 5.15 19.94
C ALA A 39 13.42 5.07 20.06
N VAL A 40 12.84 3.89 19.86
CA VAL A 40 11.40 3.66 20.05
C VAL A 40 10.98 3.90 21.50
N LEU A 41 11.69 3.31 22.46
CA LEU A 41 11.37 3.43 23.89
C LEU A 41 11.53 4.87 24.40
N THR A 42 12.61 5.56 23.97
CA THR A 42 12.86 6.97 24.30
C THR A 42 11.71 7.87 23.84
N ALA A 43 11.30 7.73 22.58
CA ALA A 43 10.20 8.52 22.02
C ALA A 43 8.85 8.15 22.66
N ALA A 44 8.62 6.87 22.95
CA ALA A 44 7.38 6.40 23.58
C ALA A 44 7.23 6.94 25.01
N GLU A 45 8.33 7.01 25.79
CA GLU A 45 8.35 7.58 27.15
C GLU A 45 7.88 9.04 27.14
N LEU A 46 8.45 9.85 26.26
CA LEU A 46 8.09 11.27 26.17
C LEU A 46 6.65 11.48 25.71
N LEU A 47 6.18 10.70 24.74
CA LEU A 47 4.80 10.78 24.30
C LEU A 47 3.83 10.37 25.42
N LEU A 48 4.10 9.26 26.11
CA LEU A 48 3.25 8.77 27.20
C LEU A 48 3.21 9.76 28.36
N ARG A 49 4.36 10.31 28.75
CA ARG A 49 4.46 11.34 29.80
C ARG A 49 3.62 12.56 29.44
N HIS A 50 3.73 13.06 28.21
CA HIS A 50 2.96 14.20 27.76
C HIS A 50 1.45 13.89 27.76
N PHE A 51 1.02 12.75 27.29
CA PHE A 51 -0.40 12.34 27.30
C PHE A 51 -0.97 12.21 28.72
N THR A 52 -0.11 11.80 29.67
CA THR A 52 -0.52 11.68 31.07
C THR A 52 -0.62 13.05 31.75
N GLU A 53 0.35 13.95 31.53
CA GLU A 53 0.40 15.28 32.13
C GLU A 53 -0.66 16.24 31.55
N HIS A 54 -1.04 16.06 30.29
CA HIS A 54 -1.96 16.96 29.57
C HIS A 54 -3.26 16.24 29.17
N ARG A 55 -3.67 15.24 29.95
CA ARG A 55 -4.90 14.49 29.68
C ARG A 55 -6.11 15.42 29.72
N ASP A 56 -6.84 15.52 28.60
CA ASP A 56 -8.12 16.21 28.54
C ASP A 56 -9.21 15.36 29.21
N PRO A 57 -9.82 15.83 30.32
CA PRO A 57 -10.88 15.09 31.00
C PRO A 57 -12.12 14.89 30.12
N SER A 58 -12.34 15.76 29.11
CA SER A 58 -13.48 15.65 28.18
C SER A 58 -13.28 14.61 27.07
N ALA A 59 -12.05 14.16 26.87
CA ALA A 59 -11.67 13.12 25.89
C ALA A 59 -11.74 11.69 26.45
N GLU A 60 -12.56 11.47 27.49
CA GLU A 60 -12.69 10.16 28.15
C GLU A 60 -12.94 9.05 27.12
N GLY A 61 -12.02 8.06 27.08
CA GLY A 61 -12.08 6.89 26.18
C GLY A 61 -11.53 7.08 24.78
N LYS A 62 -11.07 8.28 24.37
CA LYS A 62 -10.40 8.49 23.08
C LYS A 62 -8.90 8.40 23.22
N ALA A 63 -8.27 7.60 22.35
CA ALA A 63 -6.82 7.57 22.24
C ALA A 63 -6.28 8.91 21.69
N PRO A 64 -5.14 9.42 22.20
CA PRO A 64 -4.47 10.56 21.58
C PRO A 64 -4.05 10.21 20.15
N VAL A 65 -3.87 11.23 19.31
CA VAL A 65 -3.50 11.05 17.91
C VAL A 65 -2.15 11.70 17.65
N VAL A 66 -1.23 10.94 17.04
CA VAL A 66 0.06 11.40 16.53
C VAL A 66 0.01 11.40 15.02
N ALA A 67 0.07 12.58 14.40
CA ALA A 67 0.25 12.71 12.97
C ALA A 67 1.76 12.68 12.63
N VAL A 68 2.12 12.07 11.50
CA VAL A 68 3.52 11.95 11.05
C VAL A 68 3.65 12.54 9.65
N LEU A 69 4.58 13.47 9.50
CA LEU A 69 4.98 14.10 8.24
C LEU A 69 6.52 14.03 8.13
N THR A 70 7.01 12.87 7.69
CA THR A 70 8.43 12.55 7.53
C THR A 70 8.67 11.95 6.15
N VAL A 71 9.92 11.82 5.72
CA VAL A 71 10.24 10.98 4.56
C VAL A 71 9.65 9.58 4.79
N THR A 72 8.88 9.11 3.83
CA THR A 72 7.96 7.98 4.06
C THR A 72 8.67 6.67 4.38
N ASN A 73 9.71 6.33 3.63
CA ASN A 73 10.53 5.14 3.86
C ASN A 73 11.81 5.50 4.60
N SER A 74 11.67 6.04 5.81
CA SER A 74 12.78 6.39 6.68
C SER A 74 12.70 5.67 8.03
N PRO A 75 13.84 5.48 8.72
CA PRO A 75 13.85 4.97 10.09
C PRO A 75 12.96 5.78 11.03
N ALA A 76 12.92 7.11 10.86
CA ALA A 76 12.11 8.00 11.68
C ALA A 76 10.62 7.65 11.59
N THR A 77 10.10 7.37 10.40
CA THR A 77 8.68 6.99 10.21
C THR A 77 8.32 5.71 10.98
N ILE A 78 9.21 4.71 10.98
CA ILE A 78 8.97 3.44 11.66
C ILE A 78 9.08 3.61 13.17
N ILE A 79 10.12 4.34 13.65
CA ILE A 79 10.31 4.63 15.08
C ILE A 79 9.10 5.39 15.64
N LEU A 80 8.66 6.45 14.97
CA LEU A 80 7.50 7.25 15.40
C LEU A 80 6.21 6.45 15.42
N ARG A 81 6.00 5.56 14.43
CA ARG A 81 4.85 4.65 14.42
C ARG A 81 4.84 3.73 15.63
N TYR A 82 5.97 3.12 15.93
CA TYR A 82 6.08 2.21 17.08
C TYR A 82 5.97 2.95 18.40
N ALA A 83 6.63 4.10 18.52
CA ALA A 83 6.57 4.92 19.72
C ALA A 83 5.14 5.40 20.03
N ALA A 84 4.41 5.88 19.01
CA ALA A 84 3.03 6.31 19.16
C ALA A 84 2.12 5.16 19.62
N ASN A 85 2.18 4.02 18.94
CA ASN A 85 1.35 2.86 19.30
C ASN A 85 1.73 2.27 20.66
N LEU A 86 3.01 2.29 21.03
CA LEU A 86 3.47 1.82 22.34
C LEU A 86 3.02 2.75 23.47
N ALA A 87 2.94 4.06 23.20
CA ALA A 87 2.40 5.07 24.12
C ALA A 87 0.86 5.12 24.15
N GLY A 88 0.16 4.21 23.43
CA GLY A 88 -1.30 4.12 23.40
C GLY A 88 -1.97 5.13 22.46
N ALA A 89 -1.23 5.75 21.55
CA ALA A 89 -1.77 6.71 20.59
C ALA A 89 -2.13 6.04 19.25
N THR A 90 -3.12 6.62 18.57
CA THR A 90 -3.41 6.33 17.16
C THR A 90 -2.45 7.10 16.27
N LEU A 91 -1.83 6.42 15.30
CA LEU A 91 -0.96 7.06 14.32
C LEU A 91 -1.72 7.46 13.06
N VAL A 92 -1.40 8.63 12.52
CA VAL A 92 -1.94 9.14 11.24
C VAL A 92 -0.79 9.54 10.33
N HIS A 93 -0.67 8.91 9.16
CA HIS A 93 0.30 9.33 8.17
C HIS A 93 -0.25 10.46 7.29
N LEU A 94 0.47 11.61 7.24
CA LEU A 94 0.15 12.72 6.34
C LEU A 94 0.79 12.57 4.95
N HIS A 95 1.73 11.64 4.81
CA HIS A 95 2.15 11.10 3.53
C HIS A 95 1.44 9.77 3.34
N SER A 96 0.42 9.72 2.51
CA SER A 96 -0.20 8.44 2.16
C SER A 96 0.65 7.60 1.22
N THR A 97 1.75 8.19 0.68
CA THR A 97 2.47 7.59 -0.45
C THR A 97 3.86 8.19 -0.62
N ASN A 98 4.83 7.43 -1.15
CA ASN A 98 6.13 7.95 -1.60
C ASN A 98 5.91 8.83 -2.83
N ALA A 99 6.19 10.11 -2.72
CA ALA A 99 6.18 11.00 -3.87
C ALA A 99 7.53 10.88 -4.58
N VAL A 100 7.53 10.29 -5.75
CA VAL A 100 8.66 10.40 -6.69
C VAL A 100 8.71 11.82 -7.28
N ASP A 101 7.55 12.50 -7.36
CA ASP A 101 7.41 13.87 -7.83
C ASP A 101 6.83 14.76 -6.71
N PRO A 102 7.46 15.91 -6.40
CA PRO A 102 6.93 16.87 -5.41
C PRO A 102 5.50 17.35 -5.70
N THR A 103 5.06 17.32 -6.97
CA THR A 103 3.68 17.66 -7.35
C THR A 103 2.65 16.63 -6.89
N ASP A 104 3.09 15.46 -6.57
CA ASP A 104 2.29 14.34 -6.10
C ASP A 104 2.05 14.34 -4.57
N GLN A 105 2.57 15.26 -3.80
CA GLN A 105 2.33 15.34 -2.37
C GLN A 105 0.85 15.67 -2.09
N LEU A 106 0.28 15.04 -1.05
CA LEU A 106 -1.04 15.48 -0.57
C LEU A 106 -1.04 17.00 -0.47
N ALA A 107 -1.95 17.64 -1.21
CA ALA A 107 -2.07 19.09 -1.20
C ALA A 107 -2.19 19.59 0.25
N ALA A 108 -1.61 20.75 0.56
CA ALA A 108 -1.66 21.33 1.90
C ALA A 108 -3.09 21.41 2.46
N ALA A 109 -4.08 21.66 1.60
CA ALA A 109 -5.50 21.66 1.97
C ALA A 109 -5.98 20.29 2.48
N ALA A 110 -5.54 19.18 1.84
CA ALA A 110 -5.89 17.84 2.30
C ALA A 110 -5.20 17.49 3.62
N ARG A 111 -3.94 17.90 3.81
CA ARG A 111 -3.24 17.72 5.10
C ARG A 111 -3.91 18.49 6.23
N LEU A 112 -4.37 19.72 5.98
CA LEU A 112 -5.12 20.52 6.93
C LEU A 112 -6.46 19.87 7.30
N ASP A 113 -7.19 19.35 6.31
CA ASP A 113 -8.45 18.63 6.56
C ASP A 113 -8.21 17.40 7.42
N ILE A 114 -7.15 16.62 7.15
CA ILE A 114 -6.76 15.46 7.95
C ILE A 114 -6.42 15.85 9.38
N LEU A 115 -5.54 16.85 9.58
CA LEU A 115 -5.15 17.30 10.92
C LEU A 115 -6.36 17.81 11.73
N SER A 116 -7.23 18.59 11.10
CA SER A 116 -8.45 19.11 11.73
C SER A 116 -9.42 17.98 12.11
N LYS A 117 -9.66 17.01 11.22
CA LYS A 117 -10.58 15.88 11.47
C LYS A 117 -10.06 14.89 12.50
N THR A 118 -8.74 14.70 12.55
CA THR A 118 -8.15 13.75 13.49
C THR A 118 -7.92 14.33 14.87
N GLY A 119 -7.88 15.66 15.01
CA GLY A 119 -7.57 16.33 16.26
C GLY A 119 -6.19 15.90 16.80
N ALA A 120 -5.20 15.83 15.91
CA ALA A 120 -3.86 15.34 16.26
C ALA A 120 -3.25 16.16 17.41
N THR A 121 -2.80 15.49 18.46
CA THR A 121 -2.09 16.10 19.61
C THR A 121 -0.67 16.49 19.22
N PHE A 122 -0.01 15.65 18.43
CA PHE A 122 1.32 15.89 17.91
C PHE A 122 1.35 15.81 16.37
N LEU A 123 2.19 16.67 15.78
CA LEU A 123 2.68 16.52 14.42
C LEU A 123 4.18 16.23 14.50
N ALA A 124 4.54 14.95 14.33
CA ALA A 124 5.91 14.50 14.32
C ALA A 124 6.51 14.64 12.92
N VAL A 125 7.68 15.28 12.84
CA VAL A 125 8.32 15.70 11.59
C VAL A 125 9.81 15.35 11.56
N ASP A 126 10.36 15.28 10.37
CA ASP A 126 11.81 15.36 10.13
C ASP A 126 12.21 16.78 9.71
N LYS A 127 13.53 16.97 9.54
CA LYS A 127 14.10 18.26 9.14
C LYS A 127 13.57 18.75 7.80
N GLU A 128 13.34 17.85 6.86
CA GLU A 128 12.94 18.17 5.50
C GLU A 128 11.50 18.70 5.42
N ASN A 129 10.65 18.23 6.32
CA ASN A 129 9.22 18.58 6.38
C ASN A 129 8.88 19.66 7.43
N LEU A 130 9.87 20.17 8.17
CA LEU A 130 9.63 21.09 9.29
C LEU A 130 8.94 22.39 8.86
N ASP A 131 9.38 23.02 7.78
CA ASP A 131 8.81 24.29 7.32
C ASP A 131 7.36 24.08 6.82
N ALA A 132 7.10 23.00 6.10
CA ALA A 132 5.75 22.64 5.69
C ALA A 132 4.83 22.35 6.89
N ALA A 133 5.36 21.75 7.94
CA ALA A 133 4.61 21.49 9.17
C ALA A 133 4.26 22.77 9.92
N ARG A 134 5.19 23.74 10.00
CA ARG A 134 4.92 25.08 10.58
C ARG A 134 3.83 25.81 9.83
N GLU A 135 3.89 25.82 8.49
CA GLU A 135 2.85 26.42 7.66
C GLU A 135 1.47 25.78 7.88
N LEU A 136 1.41 24.46 8.10
CA LEU A 136 0.18 23.77 8.43
C LEU A 136 -0.33 24.18 9.82
N CYS A 137 0.55 24.23 10.83
CA CYS A 137 0.20 24.65 12.18
C CYS A 137 -0.33 26.10 12.24
N ASP A 138 0.31 27.02 11.51
CA ASP A 138 -0.11 28.42 11.46
C ASP A 138 -1.52 28.64 10.89
N ARG A 139 -2.04 27.66 10.15
CA ARG A 139 -3.38 27.71 9.52
C ARG A 139 -4.47 26.98 10.32
N LEU A 140 -4.11 26.30 11.39
CA LEU A 140 -5.05 25.58 12.25
C LEU A 140 -5.45 26.42 13.47
N PRO A 141 -6.73 26.45 13.86
CA PRO A 141 -7.17 27.16 15.07
C PRO A 141 -6.61 26.53 16.35
N GLU A 142 -6.45 25.21 16.35
CA GLU A 142 -5.87 24.41 17.42
C GLU A 142 -4.75 23.54 16.81
N PRO A 143 -3.52 24.09 16.69
CA PRO A 143 -2.44 23.37 16.06
C PRO A 143 -1.91 22.23 16.95
N PRO A 144 -1.52 21.09 16.36
CA PRO A 144 -0.79 20.06 17.07
C PRO A 144 0.57 20.59 17.53
N ARG A 145 1.10 20.04 18.61
CA ARG A 145 2.48 20.31 19.02
C ARG A 145 3.46 19.67 18.06
N LEU A 146 4.44 20.43 17.59
CA LEU A 146 5.51 19.88 16.76
C LEU A 146 6.45 18.99 17.59
N ALA A 147 6.84 17.85 17.03
CA ALA A 147 7.77 16.91 17.63
C ALA A 147 8.72 16.33 16.57
N ALA A 148 9.91 15.89 16.96
CA ALA A 148 10.90 15.27 16.07
C ALA A 148 11.80 14.31 16.81
N LEU A 149 12.45 13.40 16.08
CA LEU A 149 13.55 12.58 16.59
C LEU A 149 14.87 13.38 16.43
N GLY A 150 15.16 14.21 17.41
CA GLY A 150 16.30 15.14 17.44
C GLY A 150 15.89 16.60 17.56
N ALA A 151 16.83 17.44 17.94
CA ALA A 151 16.63 18.86 18.18
C ALA A 151 16.50 19.64 16.85
N LEU A 152 15.30 20.09 16.49
CA LEU A 152 15.02 20.89 15.27
C LEU A 152 14.68 22.37 15.58
N GLY A 153 14.66 22.77 16.85
CA GLY A 153 14.35 24.13 17.28
C GLY A 153 13.64 24.18 18.62
N PRO A 154 13.49 25.37 19.23
CA PRO A 154 12.90 25.52 20.57
C PRO A 154 11.38 25.28 20.60
N ASP A 155 10.71 25.35 19.45
CA ASP A 155 9.29 25.12 19.22
C ASP A 155 8.95 23.66 18.93
N VAL A 156 9.95 22.79 18.79
CA VAL A 156 9.80 21.37 18.45
C VAL A 156 10.24 20.51 19.64
N LEU A 157 9.36 19.62 20.10
CA LEU A 157 9.70 18.66 21.14
C LEU A 157 10.69 17.62 20.60
N ASP A 158 11.85 17.53 21.23
CA ASP A 158 12.85 16.51 20.90
C ASP A 158 12.50 15.18 21.56
N LEU A 159 11.93 14.26 20.78
CA LEU A 159 11.55 12.91 21.22
C LEU A 159 12.76 11.99 21.45
N SER A 160 13.98 12.40 21.09
CA SER A 160 15.21 11.65 21.39
C SER A 160 15.78 11.97 22.76
N SER A 161 15.22 12.94 23.49
CA SER A 161 15.71 13.40 24.80
C SER A 161 15.08 12.67 25.99
N GLY A 162 14.19 11.70 25.78
CA GLY A 162 13.55 10.89 26.82
C GLY A 162 14.50 9.88 27.48
N ASP A 163 14.00 9.23 28.52
CA ASP A 163 14.69 8.15 29.21
C ASP A 163 14.06 6.79 28.83
N PRO A 164 14.73 5.97 28.01
CA PRO A 164 14.18 4.68 27.60
C PRO A 164 13.99 3.71 28.77
N ASP A 165 14.77 3.85 29.85
CA ASP A 165 14.70 2.99 31.03
C ASP A 165 13.52 3.39 31.94
N ALA A 166 13.00 4.62 31.81
CA ALA A 166 11.81 5.09 32.51
C ALA A 166 10.49 4.59 31.85
N PHE A 167 10.54 4.07 30.61
CA PHE A 167 9.37 3.49 29.99
C PHE A 167 9.06 2.12 30.61
N GLY A 168 8.04 2.09 31.48
CA GLY A 168 7.61 0.86 32.14
C GLY A 168 7.12 -0.20 31.15
N HIS A 169 7.70 -1.39 31.20
CA HIS A 169 7.33 -2.49 30.32
C HIS A 169 5.84 -2.91 30.41
N ASP A 170 5.16 -2.53 31.50
CA ASP A 170 3.73 -2.83 31.75
C ASP A 170 2.79 -1.69 31.35
N ALA A 171 3.32 -0.60 30.77
CA ALA A 171 2.65 0.68 30.79
C ALA A 171 1.39 0.79 29.92
N VAL A 172 1.28 0.09 28.79
CA VAL A 172 0.08 0.24 27.94
C VAL A 172 -0.32 -1.09 27.32
N GLU A 173 -1.34 -1.73 27.90
CA GLU A 173 -2.13 -2.73 27.19
C GLU A 173 -2.88 -2.05 26.03
N ALA A 174 -2.87 -2.67 24.86
CA ALA A 174 -3.64 -2.16 23.73
C ALA A 174 -4.98 -2.92 23.66
N ASP A 175 -6.09 -2.18 23.77
CA ASP A 175 -7.38 -2.74 23.41
C ASP A 175 -7.31 -3.21 21.94
N PRO A 176 -7.62 -4.47 21.63
CA PRO A 176 -7.61 -4.99 20.27
C PRO A 176 -8.42 -4.16 19.28
N GLU A 177 -9.50 -3.55 19.73
CA GLU A 177 -10.38 -2.72 18.92
C GLU A 177 -10.00 -1.23 18.93
N GLN A 178 -8.97 -0.83 19.69
CA GLN A 178 -8.46 0.53 19.64
C GLN A 178 -7.81 0.80 18.27
N PRO A 179 -8.04 1.99 17.67
CA PRO A 179 -7.33 2.41 16.47
C PRO A 179 -5.82 2.42 16.65
N ALA A 180 -5.08 1.69 15.82
CA ALA A 180 -3.61 1.71 15.79
C ALA A 180 -3.10 2.71 14.76
N VAL A 181 -3.66 2.67 13.54
CA VAL A 181 -3.22 3.48 12.41
C VAL A 181 -4.42 3.93 11.58
N VAL A 182 -4.41 5.18 11.14
CA VAL A 182 -5.33 5.70 10.12
C VAL A 182 -4.54 5.90 8.82
N ILE A 183 -4.95 5.21 7.77
CA ILE A 183 -4.35 5.27 6.44
C ILE A 183 -5.28 6.03 5.51
N TYR A 184 -4.83 7.18 4.99
CA TYR A 184 -5.60 7.95 4.04
C TYR A 184 -5.38 7.44 2.62
N THR A 185 -6.47 7.04 1.96
CA THR A 185 -6.47 6.55 0.57
C THR A 185 -7.11 7.59 -0.35
N SER A 186 -6.63 7.66 -1.61
CA SER A 186 -7.27 8.47 -2.66
C SER A 186 -8.59 7.81 -3.03
N GLY A 187 -9.70 8.29 -2.46
CA GLY A 187 -11.04 7.80 -2.82
C GLY A 187 -11.41 8.15 -4.27
N THR A 188 -12.28 7.35 -4.88
CA THR A 188 -12.89 7.62 -6.21
C THR A 188 -13.62 8.98 -6.28
N SER A 189 -13.97 9.57 -5.13
CA SER A 189 -14.58 10.89 -4.98
C SER A 189 -13.59 12.05 -4.98
N GLY A 190 -12.29 11.81 -5.13
CA GLY A 190 -11.23 12.84 -5.08
C GLY A 190 -10.89 13.37 -3.67
N ARG A 191 -11.63 12.97 -2.63
CA ARG A 191 -11.29 13.31 -1.23
C ARG A 191 -10.66 12.11 -0.53
N PRO A 192 -9.52 12.30 0.17
CA PRO A 192 -8.89 11.22 0.92
C PRO A 192 -9.83 10.68 2.01
N LYS A 193 -9.91 9.35 2.14
CA LYS A 193 -10.68 8.65 3.17
C LYS A 193 -9.73 8.02 4.17
N GLY A 194 -9.93 8.25 5.47
CA GLY A 194 -9.09 7.72 6.55
C GLY A 194 -9.53 6.33 6.99
N VAL A 195 -8.95 5.28 6.43
CA VAL A 195 -9.22 3.89 6.83
C VAL A 195 -8.61 3.63 8.20
N THR A 196 -9.45 3.30 9.19
CA THR A 196 -9.03 3.11 10.58
C THR A 196 -8.73 1.64 10.84
N GLN A 197 -7.47 1.30 11.03
CA GLN A 197 -7.01 -0.06 11.32
C GLN A 197 -6.79 -0.28 12.82
N PRO A 198 -7.40 -1.32 13.43
CA PRO A 198 -7.26 -1.63 14.85
C PRO A 198 -5.96 -2.36 15.18
N HIS A 199 -5.59 -2.38 16.47
CA HIS A 199 -4.44 -3.14 16.98
C HIS A 199 -4.54 -4.64 16.70
N ARG A 200 -5.74 -5.26 16.75
CA ARG A 200 -5.93 -6.70 16.46
C ARG A 200 -5.40 -7.09 15.07
N LEU A 201 -5.55 -6.18 14.10
CA LEU A 201 -5.10 -6.41 12.73
C LEU A 201 -3.57 -6.43 12.64
N ARG A 202 -2.89 -5.47 13.27
CA ARG A 202 -1.42 -5.43 13.33
C ARG A 202 -0.87 -6.68 14.00
N ARG A 203 -1.52 -7.11 15.09
CA ARG A 203 -1.14 -8.32 15.80
C ARG A 203 -1.36 -9.60 14.97
N ALA A 204 -2.45 -9.69 14.21
CA ALA A 204 -2.71 -10.82 13.34
C ALA A 204 -1.61 -10.98 12.27
N ASN A 205 -1.12 -9.88 11.71
CA ASN A 205 -0.05 -9.89 10.71
C ASN A 205 1.25 -10.49 11.28
N LEU A 206 1.56 -10.28 12.56
CA LEU A 206 2.76 -10.85 13.18
C LEU A 206 2.76 -12.38 13.28
N GLN A 207 1.61 -13.04 13.16
CA GLN A 207 1.57 -14.50 13.15
C GLN A 207 2.36 -15.10 11.98
N VAL A 208 2.49 -14.35 10.88
CA VAL A 208 3.31 -14.73 9.72
C VAL A 208 4.80 -14.80 10.10
N ALA A 209 5.29 -13.84 10.91
CA ALA A 209 6.67 -13.84 11.40
C ALA A 209 7.01 -15.10 12.20
N LEU A 210 6.07 -15.57 13.03
CA LEU A 210 6.27 -16.75 13.87
C LEU A 210 6.32 -18.06 13.08
N GLN A 211 5.87 -18.04 11.82
CA GLN A 211 5.90 -19.20 10.94
C GLN A 211 7.10 -19.20 10.01
N SER A 212 7.87 -18.09 9.97
CA SER A 212 9.08 -18.03 9.14
C SER A 212 10.18 -18.91 9.74
N PRO A 213 10.74 -19.86 8.97
CA PRO A 213 11.81 -20.73 9.46
C PRO A 213 13.15 -20.01 9.64
N GLU A 214 13.30 -18.84 9.01
CA GLU A 214 14.51 -18.03 9.02
C GLU A 214 14.18 -16.55 9.10
N PRO A 215 15.10 -15.71 9.61
CA PRO A 215 14.96 -14.26 9.59
C PRO A 215 14.70 -13.73 8.17
N ILE A 216 13.83 -12.74 8.05
CA ILE A 216 13.43 -12.15 6.79
C ILE A 216 14.30 -10.91 6.51
N VAL A 217 15.00 -10.88 5.38
CA VAL A 217 15.59 -9.66 4.84
C VAL A 217 14.59 -9.04 3.87
N TYR A 218 13.91 -7.99 4.31
CA TYR A 218 12.82 -7.36 3.58
C TYR A 218 13.28 -6.06 2.92
N LEU A 219 13.11 -5.93 1.60
CA LEU A 219 13.32 -4.67 0.90
C LEU A 219 11.98 -3.95 0.73
N SER A 220 11.88 -2.75 1.29
CA SER A 220 10.72 -1.87 1.22
C SER A 220 10.94 -0.78 0.19
N THR A 221 10.23 -0.83 -0.92
CA THR A 221 10.16 0.21 -1.95
C THR A 221 8.80 0.88 -2.01
N LEU A 222 7.78 0.23 -1.43
CA LEU A 222 6.45 0.80 -1.26
C LEU A 222 6.35 1.54 0.07
N PRO A 223 5.44 2.52 0.19
CA PRO A 223 5.29 3.31 1.42
C PRO A 223 5.03 2.46 2.66
N VAL A 224 5.85 2.63 3.69
CA VAL A 224 5.64 1.99 5.01
C VAL A 224 4.37 2.52 5.71
N SER A 225 3.78 3.59 5.21
CA SER A 225 2.47 4.09 5.63
C SER A 225 1.29 3.23 5.16
N ASN A 226 1.52 2.33 4.20
CA ASN A 226 0.52 1.42 3.62
C ASN A 226 0.74 -0.05 4.05
N SER A 227 0.39 -0.99 3.17
CA SER A 227 0.56 -2.44 3.37
C SER A 227 2.01 -2.86 3.63
N SER A 228 2.98 -2.15 3.05
CA SER A 228 4.42 -2.37 3.29
C SER A 228 4.79 -2.23 4.78
N GLY A 229 4.10 -1.34 5.52
CA GLY A 229 4.31 -1.22 6.96
C GLY A 229 4.04 -2.51 7.74
N SER A 230 3.09 -3.35 7.31
CA SER A 230 2.86 -4.66 7.92
C SER A 230 3.98 -5.65 7.60
N ALA A 231 4.55 -5.59 6.39
CA ALA A 231 5.69 -6.43 6.03
C ALA A 231 6.95 -6.05 6.81
N VAL A 232 7.17 -4.75 7.09
CA VAL A 232 8.21 -4.27 8.01
C VAL A 232 8.03 -4.86 9.41
N ASP A 233 6.79 -4.84 9.96
CA ASP A 233 6.48 -5.41 11.26
C ASP A 233 6.82 -6.92 11.30
N VAL A 234 6.45 -7.67 10.25
CA VAL A 234 6.75 -9.09 10.11
C VAL A 234 8.26 -9.36 10.02
N ALA A 235 8.99 -8.59 9.22
CA ALA A 235 10.43 -8.76 9.06
C ALA A 235 11.18 -8.52 10.39
N LEU A 236 10.89 -7.43 11.09
CA LEU A 236 11.52 -7.14 12.38
C LEU A 236 11.15 -8.17 13.45
N ALA A 237 9.89 -8.61 13.51
CA ALA A 237 9.42 -9.63 14.45
C ALA A 237 9.97 -11.03 14.17
N SER A 238 10.42 -11.32 12.93
CA SER A 238 11.10 -12.57 12.58
C SER A 238 12.58 -12.59 13.02
N GLY A 239 13.08 -11.52 13.64
CA GLY A 239 14.51 -11.34 13.88
C GLY A 239 15.30 -10.93 12.63
N GLY A 240 14.64 -10.42 11.61
CA GLY A 240 15.21 -10.07 10.31
C GLY A 240 15.65 -8.61 10.18
N THR A 241 15.98 -8.21 8.98
CA THR A 241 16.48 -6.87 8.61
C THR A 241 15.54 -6.23 7.59
N VAL A 242 15.34 -4.92 7.68
CA VAL A 242 14.60 -4.14 6.69
C VAL A 242 15.56 -3.22 5.95
N VAL A 243 15.56 -3.30 4.63
CA VAL A 243 16.26 -2.37 3.73
C VAL A 243 15.23 -1.37 3.23
N LEU A 244 15.45 -0.09 3.48
CA LEU A 244 14.52 0.99 3.11
C LEU A 244 15.03 1.72 1.87
N HIS A 245 14.20 1.77 0.84
CA HIS A 245 14.41 2.64 -0.32
C HIS A 245 13.29 3.67 -0.40
N ASP A 246 13.64 4.93 -0.63
CA ASP A 246 12.66 5.97 -0.87
C ASP A 246 12.22 5.97 -2.34
N GLY A 247 11.35 5.01 -2.68
CA GLY A 247 10.86 4.79 -4.02
C GLY A 247 11.40 3.52 -4.67
N PHE A 248 11.09 3.35 -5.96
CA PHE A 248 11.43 2.17 -6.75
C PHE A 248 12.24 2.57 -7.99
N GLU A 249 13.45 2.06 -8.08
CA GLU A 249 14.29 2.05 -9.27
C GLU A 249 14.82 0.62 -9.47
N ALA A 250 14.59 0.03 -10.67
CA ALA A 250 14.80 -1.41 -10.88
C ALA A 250 16.27 -1.84 -10.68
N GLY A 251 17.23 -1.06 -11.17
CA GLY A 251 18.66 -1.35 -11.01
C GLY A 251 19.12 -1.24 -9.56
N GLU A 252 18.57 -0.29 -8.78
CA GLU A 252 18.88 -0.18 -7.35
C GLU A 252 18.27 -1.32 -6.55
N VAL A 253 17.06 -1.74 -6.90
CA VAL A 253 16.42 -2.93 -6.30
C VAL A 253 17.27 -4.18 -6.55
N LEU A 254 17.73 -4.39 -7.78
CA LEU A 254 18.59 -5.54 -8.12
C LEU A 254 19.91 -5.51 -7.35
N ARG A 255 20.57 -4.35 -7.27
CA ARG A 255 21.79 -4.17 -6.47
C ARG A 255 21.54 -4.46 -4.98
N ALA A 256 20.46 -3.95 -4.40
CA ALA A 256 20.10 -4.21 -3.02
C ALA A 256 19.82 -5.70 -2.76
N VAL A 257 19.16 -6.39 -3.71
CA VAL A 257 18.94 -7.85 -3.64
C VAL A 257 20.24 -8.62 -3.51
N GLU A 258 21.23 -8.31 -4.35
CA GLU A 258 22.53 -8.96 -4.31
C GLU A 258 23.33 -8.57 -3.06
N GLN A 259 23.45 -7.27 -2.78
CA GLN A 259 24.27 -6.71 -1.70
C GLN A 259 23.78 -7.13 -0.31
N HIS A 260 22.49 -7.03 -0.05
CA HIS A 260 21.88 -7.29 1.26
C HIS A 260 21.28 -8.69 1.37
N ARG A 261 21.39 -9.52 0.30
CA ARG A 261 20.82 -10.86 0.25
C ARG A 261 19.32 -10.84 0.58
N VAL A 262 18.60 -9.91 -0.03
CA VAL A 262 17.16 -9.73 0.18
C VAL A 262 16.41 -11.01 -0.07
N SER A 263 15.58 -11.42 0.89
CA SER A 263 14.78 -12.63 0.81
C SER A 263 13.32 -12.39 0.43
N THR A 264 12.84 -11.19 0.70
CA THR A 264 11.42 -10.86 0.50
C THR A 264 11.25 -9.44 -0.04
N LEU A 265 10.40 -9.31 -1.05
CA LEU A 265 10.04 -8.05 -1.70
C LEU A 265 8.51 -7.91 -1.71
N THR A 266 8.02 -6.67 -1.60
CA THR A 266 6.62 -6.35 -1.92
C THR A 266 6.60 -5.25 -2.96
N ILE A 267 6.02 -5.52 -4.13
CA ILE A 267 6.04 -4.64 -5.30
C ILE A 267 4.67 -4.62 -6.00
N THR A 268 4.52 -3.72 -6.95
CA THR A 268 3.34 -3.69 -7.82
C THR A 268 3.62 -4.45 -9.14
N PRO A 269 2.60 -4.89 -9.90
CA PRO A 269 2.80 -5.49 -11.21
C PRO A 269 3.65 -4.64 -12.17
N PRO A 270 3.47 -3.31 -12.33
CA PRO A 270 4.37 -2.51 -13.13
C PRO A 270 5.84 -2.58 -12.68
N GLN A 271 6.10 -2.56 -11.38
CA GLN A 271 7.44 -2.68 -10.81
C GLN A 271 8.04 -4.07 -11.07
N LEU A 272 7.23 -5.13 -10.97
CA LEU A 272 7.65 -6.49 -11.35
C LEU A 272 8.07 -6.54 -12.82
N TYR A 273 7.31 -5.88 -13.72
CA TYR A 273 7.65 -5.84 -15.15
C TYR A 273 8.94 -5.06 -15.40
N MET A 274 9.17 -3.95 -14.70
CA MET A 274 10.42 -3.21 -14.77
C MET A 274 11.62 -4.06 -14.33
N LEU A 275 11.46 -4.92 -13.32
CA LEU A 275 12.51 -5.87 -12.91
C LEU A 275 12.75 -6.94 -13.98
N ILE A 276 11.70 -7.50 -14.59
CA ILE A 276 11.84 -8.52 -15.65
C ILE A 276 12.60 -7.94 -16.84
N ASP A 277 12.28 -6.72 -17.23
CA ASP A 277 12.82 -6.08 -18.45
C ASP A 277 14.19 -5.41 -18.21
N HIS A 278 14.67 -5.30 -16.96
CA HIS A 278 15.94 -4.64 -16.67
C HIS A 278 17.14 -5.42 -17.20
N PRO A 279 18.10 -4.77 -17.89
CA PRO A 279 19.23 -5.44 -18.52
C PRO A 279 20.13 -6.20 -17.54
N ASP A 280 20.21 -5.76 -16.27
CA ASP A 280 21.05 -6.41 -15.25
C ASP A 280 20.38 -7.63 -14.61
N THR A 281 19.08 -7.84 -14.82
CA THR A 281 18.35 -8.97 -14.20
C THR A 281 18.96 -10.34 -14.49
N PRO A 282 19.44 -10.66 -15.71
CA PRO A 282 20.07 -11.96 -15.97
C PRO A 282 21.38 -12.17 -15.20
N THR A 283 22.11 -11.11 -14.86
CA THR A 283 23.46 -11.17 -14.26
C THR A 283 23.46 -10.97 -12.74
N THR A 284 22.40 -10.42 -12.15
CA THR A 284 22.27 -10.20 -10.70
C THR A 284 22.10 -11.54 -9.95
N ASP A 285 22.82 -11.74 -8.85
CA ASP A 285 22.58 -12.87 -7.94
C ASP A 285 21.28 -12.66 -7.17
N ARG A 286 20.24 -13.39 -7.57
CA ARG A 286 18.89 -13.38 -6.98
C ARG A 286 18.59 -14.62 -6.15
N SER A 287 19.60 -15.44 -5.87
CA SER A 287 19.45 -16.73 -5.18
C SER A 287 18.93 -16.61 -3.75
N SER A 288 19.02 -15.42 -3.15
CA SER A 288 18.48 -15.12 -1.83
C SER A 288 16.97 -14.92 -1.81
N ILE A 289 16.34 -14.59 -2.95
CA ILE A 289 14.89 -14.31 -3.03
C ILE A 289 14.11 -15.59 -2.75
N ARG A 290 13.24 -15.53 -1.76
CA ARG A 290 12.32 -16.62 -1.38
C ARG A 290 10.88 -16.24 -1.65
N LEU A 291 10.56 -14.94 -1.67
CA LEU A 291 9.20 -14.45 -1.87
C LEU A 291 9.19 -13.07 -2.53
N ILE A 292 8.46 -12.95 -3.62
CA ILE A 292 8.07 -11.68 -4.24
C ILE A 292 6.56 -11.58 -4.14
N THR A 293 6.06 -10.77 -3.21
CA THR A 293 4.65 -10.45 -3.13
C THR A 293 4.33 -9.31 -4.09
N TYR A 294 3.40 -9.51 -5.00
CA TYR A 294 2.91 -8.43 -5.85
C TYR A 294 1.42 -8.17 -5.61
N LEU A 295 1.05 -6.88 -5.59
CA LEU A 295 -0.27 -6.42 -5.20
C LEU A 295 -0.60 -5.03 -5.75
N GLY A 296 -1.84 -4.60 -5.54
CA GLY A 296 -2.25 -3.20 -5.71
C GLY A 296 -2.85 -2.86 -7.06
N SER A 297 -2.58 -3.62 -8.11
CA SER A 297 -3.22 -3.50 -9.42
C SER A 297 -3.33 -4.88 -10.10
N PRO A 298 -4.18 -5.02 -11.13
CA PRO A 298 -4.22 -6.24 -11.92
C PRO A 298 -2.87 -6.56 -12.54
N ALA A 299 -2.55 -7.86 -12.64
CA ALA A 299 -1.35 -8.34 -13.30
C ALA A 299 -1.70 -9.12 -14.58
N ALA A 300 -1.00 -8.83 -15.68
CA ALA A 300 -1.25 -9.49 -16.95
C ALA A 300 -0.72 -10.93 -16.94
N PRO A 301 -1.54 -11.93 -17.31
CA PRO A 301 -1.13 -13.34 -17.32
C PRO A 301 0.10 -13.63 -18.17
N ALA A 302 0.28 -12.92 -19.30
CA ALA A 302 1.45 -13.03 -20.16
C ALA A 302 2.73 -12.59 -19.44
N ARG A 303 2.68 -11.45 -18.75
CA ARG A 303 3.82 -10.92 -17.98
C ARG A 303 4.13 -11.76 -16.75
N LEU A 304 3.12 -12.37 -16.12
CA LEU A 304 3.32 -13.34 -15.05
C LEU A 304 4.03 -14.60 -15.54
N ALA A 305 3.76 -15.06 -16.77
CA ALA A 305 4.52 -16.17 -17.37
C ALA A 305 6.01 -15.83 -17.49
N GLU A 306 6.35 -14.65 -18.02
CA GLU A 306 7.75 -14.18 -18.09
C GLU A 306 8.39 -14.06 -16.69
N ALA A 307 7.63 -13.55 -15.70
CA ALA A 307 8.11 -13.44 -14.32
C ALA A 307 8.46 -14.79 -13.69
N VAL A 308 7.65 -15.83 -13.97
CA VAL A 308 7.93 -17.21 -13.52
C VAL A 308 9.20 -17.75 -14.16
N GLU A 309 9.45 -17.47 -15.44
CA GLU A 309 10.68 -17.88 -16.12
C GLU A 309 11.91 -17.19 -15.51
N VAL A 310 11.80 -15.91 -15.13
CA VAL A 310 12.91 -15.11 -14.56
C VAL A 310 13.20 -15.45 -13.10
N PHE A 311 12.15 -15.53 -12.27
CA PHE A 311 12.28 -15.62 -10.81
C PHE A 311 11.99 -17.03 -10.25
N GLY A 312 11.34 -17.91 -11.00
CA GLY A 312 10.94 -19.23 -10.52
C GLY A 312 9.74 -19.20 -9.56
N PRO A 313 9.63 -20.20 -8.66
CA PRO A 313 8.46 -20.41 -7.80
C PRO A 313 8.49 -19.51 -6.53
N VAL A 314 8.69 -18.20 -6.70
CA VAL A 314 8.78 -17.23 -5.59
C VAL A 314 7.69 -16.16 -5.64
N LEU A 315 6.83 -16.17 -6.66
CA LEU A 315 5.80 -15.16 -6.85
C LEU A 315 4.57 -15.47 -5.98
N LEU A 316 4.09 -14.49 -5.24
CA LEU A 316 2.83 -14.54 -4.48
C LEU A 316 1.97 -13.35 -4.89
N GLN A 317 0.80 -13.58 -5.47
CA GLN A 317 -0.17 -12.50 -5.63
C GLN A 317 -1.00 -12.34 -4.36
N LEU A 318 -1.13 -11.10 -3.90
CA LEU A 318 -2.04 -10.75 -2.83
C LEU A 318 -3.09 -9.77 -3.37
N TYR A 319 -4.35 -10.18 -3.40
CA TYR A 319 -5.46 -9.27 -3.62
C TYR A 319 -6.05 -8.84 -2.28
N GLY A 320 -6.28 -7.55 -2.15
CA GLY A 320 -6.86 -6.95 -0.96
C GLY A 320 -7.14 -5.46 -1.11
N THR A 321 -7.84 -4.91 -0.13
CA THR A 321 -8.13 -3.48 -0.02
C THR A 321 -7.61 -2.95 1.31
N THR A 322 -7.46 -1.64 1.44
CA THR A 322 -7.04 -1.03 2.72
C THR A 322 -8.07 -1.29 3.83
N GLU A 323 -9.34 -1.43 3.45
CA GLU A 323 -10.48 -1.65 4.35
C GLU A 323 -10.54 -3.07 4.94
N VAL A 324 -9.99 -4.06 4.23
CA VAL A 324 -10.09 -5.49 4.63
C VAL A 324 -8.73 -6.16 4.76
N ASN A 325 -7.65 -5.57 4.22
CA ASN A 325 -6.34 -6.18 3.98
C ASN A 325 -6.37 -7.30 2.93
N GLY A 326 -5.74 -8.46 3.25
CA GLY A 326 -5.69 -9.60 2.33
C GLY A 326 -7.04 -10.28 2.19
N ILE A 327 -7.49 -10.46 0.96
CA ILE A 327 -8.75 -11.13 0.60
C ILE A 327 -8.47 -12.48 -0.04
N SER A 328 -7.55 -12.56 -1.00
CA SER A 328 -7.16 -13.81 -1.66
C SER A 328 -5.68 -13.84 -1.99
N MET A 329 -5.15 -15.05 -2.19
CA MET A 329 -3.76 -15.29 -2.55
C MET A 329 -3.65 -16.30 -3.69
N LEU A 330 -2.83 -15.97 -4.72
CA LEU A 330 -2.35 -16.92 -5.70
C LEU A 330 -0.94 -17.36 -5.27
N MET A 331 -0.79 -18.64 -4.96
CA MET A 331 0.44 -19.19 -4.38
C MET A 331 1.55 -19.34 -5.45
N PRO A 332 2.82 -19.43 -5.05
CA PRO A 332 3.93 -19.52 -6.00
C PRO A 332 3.79 -20.65 -7.04
N GLN A 333 3.33 -21.82 -6.62
CA GLN A 333 3.13 -22.97 -7.52
C GLN A 333 1.97 -22.78 -8.51
N ASP A 334 0.96 -21.99 -8.15
CA ASP A 334 -0.22 -21.76 -9.00
C ASP A 334 0.13 -20.91 -10.23
N HIS A 335 1.23 -20.14 -10.16
CA HIS A 335 1.70 -19.32 -11.28
C HIS A 335 2.22 -20.13 -12.48
N PHE A 336 2.47 -21.43 -12.32
CA PHE A 336 2.84 -22.29 -13.43
C PHE A 336 1.66 -22.72 -14.29
N ASP A 337 0.43 -22.60 -13.77
CA ASP A 337 -0.80 -22.89 -14.51
C ASP A 337 -1.30 -21.64 -15.25
N PRO A 338 -1.41 -21.68 -16.59
CA PRO A 338 -1.90 -20.55 -17.39
C PRO A 338 -3.32 -20.06 -17.01
N GLU A 339 -4.21 -20.97 -16.59
CA GLU A 339 -5.56 -20.58 -16.19
C GLU A 339 -5.58 -19.95 -14.81
N LEU A 340 -4.78 -20.42 -13.87
CA LEU A 340 -4.70 -19.84 -12.53
C LEU A 340 -4.05 -18.46 -12.54
N ARG A 341 -3.12 -18.16 -13.45
CA ARG A 341 -2.57 -16.79 -13.65
C ARG A 341 -3.63 -15.76 -14.04
N ARG A 342 -4.81 -16.17 -14.48
CA ARG A 342 -5.95 -15.29 -14.78
C ARG A 342 -6.81 -14.99 -13.55
N THR A 343 -6.49 -15.58 -12.41
CA THR A 343 -7.20 -15.42 -11.14
C THR A 343 -6.34 -14.61 -10.16
N VAL A 344 -6.93 -14.19 -9.05
CA VAL A 344 -6.21 -13.62 -7.90
C VAL A 344 -6.07 -14.65 -6.77
N GLY A 345 -6.19 -15.93 -7.11
CA GLY A 345 -6.00 -17.04 -6.21
C GLY A 345 -7.24 -17.41 -5.38
N ARG A 346 -7.00 -18.14 -4.31
CA ARG A 346 -8.04 -18.57 -3.40
C ARG A 346 -8.29 -17.55 -2.30
N PRO A 347 -9.55 -17.34 -1.91
CA PRO A 347 -9.89 -16.52 -0.74
C PRO A 347 -9.22 -17.06 0.54
N THR A 348 -8.70 -16.13 1.33
CA THR A 348 -8.13 -16.38 2.67
C THR A 348 -9.11 -16.01 3.77
N THR A 349 -10.27 -15.48 3.39
CA THR A 349 -11.36 -15.04 4.25
C THR A 349 -12.70 -15.38 3.60
N GLU A 350 -13.81 -15.20 4.30
CA GLU A 350 -15.13 -15.45 3.73
C GLU A 350 -15.47 -14.38 2.69
N ILE A 351 -15.82 -14.80 1.49
CA ILE A 351 -16.26 -13.93 0.41
C ILE A 351 -17.58 -14.40 -0.18
N ARG A 352 -18.34 -13.47 -0.72
CA ARG A 352 -19.54 -13.70 -1.54
C ARG A 352 -19.47 -12.85 -2.78
N ILE A 353 -19.97 -13.39 -3.87
CA ILE A 353 -20.21 -12.63 -5.08
C ILE A 353 -21.69 -12.27 -5.09
N ARG A 354 -21.99 -10.97 -5.07
CA ARG A 354 -23.36 -10.48 -4.97
C ARG A 354 -23.81 -9.74 -6.22
N ASP A 355 -25.08 -9.93 -6.53
CA ASP A 355 -25.74 -9.18 -7.61
C ASP A 355 -25.75 -7.68 -7.27
N MET A 356 -25.46 -6.85 -8.28
CA MET A 356 -25.34 -5.39 -8.10
C MET A 356 -26.68 -4.68 -7.93
N ASP A 357 -27.80 -5.34 -8.35
CA ASP A 357 -29.13 -4.73 -8.34
C ASP A 357 -29.93 -5.12 -7.08
N ASP A 358 -29.88 -6.40 -6.68
CA ASP A 358 -30.71 -6.93 -5.59
C ASP A 358 -29.93 -7.53 -4.40
N ASP A 359 -28.60 -7.45 -4.42
CA ASP A 359 -27.68 -7.87 -3.34
C ASP A 359 -27.78 -9.37 -2.97
N ARG A 360 -28.36 -10.21 -3.84
CA ARG A 360 -28.41 -11.67 -3.65
C ARG A 360 -27.07 -12.33 -3.95
N ASP A 361 -26.79 -13.44 -3.29
CA ASP A 361 -25.60 -14.25 -3.56
C ASP A 361 -25.71 -14.89 -4.96
N LEU A 362 -24.64 -14.80 -5.75
CA LEU A 362 -24.54 -15.37 -7.09
C LEU A 362 -23.83 -16.74 -7.06
N PRO A 363 -24.24 -17.69 -7.94
CA PRO A 363 -23.56 -18.97 -8.05
C PRO A 363 -22.18 -18.84 -8.72
N PRO A 364 -21.32 -19.87 -8.62
CA PRO A 364 -20.03 -19.90 -9.30
C PRO A 364 -20.15 -19.59 -10.79
N GLY A 365 -19.19 -18.80 -11.31
CA GLY A 365 -19.10 -18.38 -12.70
C GLY A 365 -19.84 -17.07 -13.01
N GLU A 366 -20.81 -16.63 -12.21
CA GLU A 366 -21.49 -15.37 -12.40
C GLU A 366 -20.68 -14.18 -11.85
N ILE A 367 -20.76 -13.04 -12.54
CA ILE A 367 -20.02 -11.82 -12.20
C ILE A 367 -20.91 -10.92 -11.34
N GLY A 368 -20.39 -10.51 -10.18
CA GLY A 368 -21.03 -9.56 -9.28
C GLY A 368 -20.02 -8.81 -8.42
N GLU A 369 -20.51 -8.08 -7.43
CA GLU A 369 -19.65 -7.41 -6.46
C GLU A 369 -18.99 -8.39 -5.51
N VAL A 370 -17.68 -8.24 -5.29
CA VAL A 370 -16.94 -9.00 -4.27
C VAL A 370 -17.25 -8.42 -2.90
N CYS A 371 -17.98 -9.15 -2.08
CA CYS A 371 -18.30 -8.81 -0.70
C CYS A 371 -17.49 -9.68 0.26
N VAL A 372 -16.95 -9.08 1.31
CA VAL A 372 -15.95 -9.74 2.19
C VAL A 372 -16.36 -9.63 3.65
N GLN A 373 -16.30 -10.75 4.38
CA GLN A 373 -16.39 -10.77 5.83
C GLN A 373 -15.07 -11.30 6.40
N SER A 374 -14.36 -10.46 7.15
CA SER A 374 -13.00 -10.78 7.63
C SER A 374 -12.75 -10.24 9.04
N PRO A 375 -12.04 -10.99 9.89
CA PRO A 375 -11.51 -10.46 11.15
C PRO A 375 -10.48 -9.32 10.92
N SER A 376 -9.97 -9.16 9.71
CA SER A 376 -9.07 -8.07 9.33
C SER A 376 -9.78 -6.82 8.82
N THR A 377 -11.11 -6.75 8.92
CA THR A 377 -11.88 -5.56 8.53
C THR A 377 -11.53 -4.36 9.41
N MET A 378 -11.43 -3.19 8.78
CA MET A 378 -11.23 -1.90 9.45
C MET A 378 -12.34 -1.61 10.48
N LEU A 379 -12.09 -0.65 11.36
CA LEU A 379 -13.14 -0.13 12.27
C LEU A 379 -14.15 0.77 11.53
N GLY A 380 -13.74 1.37 10.43
CA GLY A 380 -14.51 2.30 9.62
C GLY A 380 -13.63 3.41 9.06
N TYR A 381 -14.24 4.36 8.37
CA TYR A 381 -13.58 5.59 7.95
C TYR A 381 -13.58 6.61 9.09
N TRP A 382 -12.43 7.19 9.40
CA TRP A 382 -12.25 8.11 10.51
C TRP A 382 -13.17 9.33 10.40
N GLY A 383 -14.06 9.49 11.38
CA GLY A 383 -15.02 10.59 11.41
C GLY A 383 -16.13 10.57 10.36
N GLU A 384 -16.27 9.45 9.59
CA GLU A 384 -17.22 9.34 8.49
C GLU A 384 -18.14 8.11 8.68
N PRO A 385 -19.06 8.15 9.68
CA PRO A 385 -19.89 6.97 10.00
C PRO A 385 -20.88 6.62 8.89
N GLU A 386 -21.41 7.61 8.16
CA GLU A 386 -22.33 7.38 7.04
C GLU A 386 -21.62 6.68 5.87
N LEU A 387 -20.38 7.12 5.58
CA LEU A 387 -19.57 6.47 4.54
C LEU A 387 -19.17 5.05 4.94
N THR A 388 -18.92 4.84 6.24
CA THR A 388 -18.65 3.50 6.79
C THR A 388 -19.86 2.59 6.61
N ALA A 389 -21.05 3.06 7.00
CA ALA A 389 -22.30 2.31 6.87
C ALA A 389 -22.66 2.01 5.39
N ALA A 390 -22.23 2.86 4.46
CA ALA A 390 -22.46 2.63 3.03
C ALA A 390 -21.71 1.43 2.47
N ILE A 391 -20.52 1.11 3.03
CA ILE A 391 -19.69 0.00 2.54
C ILE A 391 -19.65 -1.22 3.48
N ILE A 392 -19.94 -1.05 4.77
CA ILE A 392 -20.07 -2.17 5.71
C ILE A 392 -21.56 -2.38 5.98
N ARG A 393 -22.14 -3.40 5.35
CA ARG A 393 -23.56 -3.75 5.46
C ARG A 393 -23.69 -5.16 6.01
N ASP A 394 -24.43 -5.35 7.09
CA ASP A 394 -24.66 -6.64 7.75
C ASP A 394 -23.37 -7.45 8.04
N GLY A 395 -22.28 -6.73 8.39
CA GLY A 395 -20.97 -7.33 8.64
C GLY A 395 -20.14 -7.66 7.40
N TRP A 396 -20.64 -7.36 6.20
CA TRP A 396 -19.95 -7.54 4.93
C TRP A 396 -19.41 -6.21 4.40
N VAL A 397 -18.15 -6.21 3.99
CA VAL A 397 -17.53 -5.09 3.29
C VAL A 397 -17.80 -5.24 1.80
N HIS A 398 -18.47 -4.26 1.22
CA HIS A 398 -18.69 -4.09 -0.21
C HIS A 398 -17.47 -3.43 -0.83
N THR A 399 -16.67 -4.19 -1.58
CA THR A 399 -15.36 -3.71 -2.06
C THR A 399 -15.45 -2.75 -3.24
N GLY A 400 -16.56 -2.78 -3.98
CA GLY A 400 -16.72 -2.11 -5.26
C GLY A 400 -15.93 -2.77 -6.39
N ASP A 401 -15.26 -3.89 -6.15
CA ASP A 401 -14.59 -4.69 -7.16
C ASP A 401 -15.57 -5.72 -7.73
N LEU A 402 -15.54 -5.93 -9.05
CA LEU A 402 -16.29 -6.97 -9.73
C LEU A 402 -15.46 -8.25 -9.80
N GLY A 403 -16.07 -9.37 -9.47
CA GLY A 403 -15.42 -10.66 -9.49
C GLY A 403 -16.36 -11.82 -9.72
N SER A 404 -15.80 -13.00 -9.92
CA SER A 404 -16.50 -14.28 -9.96
C SER A 404 -15.67 -15.37 -9.30
N LEU A 405 -16.31 -16.33 -8.65
CA LEU A 405 -15.66 -17.55 -8.16
C LEU A 405 -15.84 -18.65 -9.21
N ASP A 406 -14.80 -19.38 -9.52
CA ASP A 406 -14.92 -20.58 -10.32
C ASP A 406 -15.42 -21.78 -9.47
N GLU A 407 -15.71 -22.92 -10.11
CA GLU A 407 -16.15 -24.15 -9.43
C GLU A 407 -15.11 -24.71 -8.45
N ASN A 408 -13.82 -24.34 -8.61
CA ASN A 408 -12.73 -24.74 -7.74
C ASN A 408 -12.48 -23.73 -6.61
N GLY A 409 -13.24 -22.63 -6.54
CA GLY A 409 -13.14 -21.57 -5.54
C GLY A 409 -11.99 -20.59 -5.77
N PHE A 410 -11.44 -20.49 -6.99
CA PHE A 410 -10.53 -19.40 -7.34
C PHE A 410 -11.28 -18.14 -7.70
N LEU A 411 -10.82 -17.00 -7.19
CA LEU A 411 -11.40 -15.70 -7.45
C LEU A 411 -10.78 -15.08 -8.72
N ARG A 412 -11.63 -14.69 -9.65
CA ARG A 412 -11.24 -13.88 -10.82
C ARG A 412 -11.80 -12.48 -10.67
N LEU A 413 -10.96 -11.46 -10.82
CA LEU A 413 -11.40 -10.06 -10.84
C LEU A 413 -11.68 -9.63 -12.28
N HIS A 414 -12.75 -8.83 -12.43
CA HIS A 414 -13.21 -8.28 -13.71
C HIS A 414 -13.09 -6.76 -13.79
N GLY A 415 -12.56 -6.09 -12.75
CA GLY A 415 -12.35 -4.64 -12.67
C GLY A 415 -13.14 -3.99 -11.54
N ARG A 416 -13.34 -2.68 -11.62
CA ARG A 416 -14.08 -1.91 -10.61
C ARG A 416 -15.41 -1.41 -11.14
N MET A 417 -16.43 -1.42 -10.30
CA MET A 417 -17.77 -0.90 -10.64
C MET A 417 -17.71 0.56 -11.11
N GLY A 418 -16.86 1.38 -10.48
CA GLY A 418 -16.70 2.80 -10.81
C GLY A 418 -15.81 3.11 -12.03
N GLU A 419 -15.14 2.10 -12.62
CA GLU A 419 -14.23 2.28 -13.75
C GLU A 419 -14.81 1.78 -15.08
N VAL A 420 -16.02 1.23 -15.06
CA VAL A 420 -16.70 0.73 -16.27
C VAL A 420 -16.96 1.86 -17.23
N MET A 421 -16.38 1.81 -18.41
CA MET A 421 -16.62 2.76 -19.51
C MET A 421 -17.85 2.33 -20.31
N LYS A 422 -18.73 3.30 -20.61
CA LYS A 422 -19.92 3.09 -21.45
C LYS A 422 -19.67 3.67 -22.83
N THR A 423 -19.06 2.90 -23.70
CA THR A 423 -18.65 3.36 -25.03
C THR A 423 -19.09 2.37 -26.11
N ASN A 424 -19.28 2.83 -27.35
CA ASN A 424 -19.66 2.00 -28.51
C ASN A 424 -20.91 1.12 -28.28
N GLY A 425 -21.80 1.54 -27.35
CA GLY A 425 -23.00 0.80 -26.98
C GLY A 425 -22.79 -0.46 -26.15
N ILE A 426 -21.60 -0.58 -25.52
CA ILE A 426 -21.27 -1.67 -24.60
C ILE A 426 -20.63 -1.11 -23.30
N LYS A 427 -20.58 -1.95 -22.27
CA LYS A 427 -19.78 -1.71 -21.07
C LYS A 427 -18.40 -2.33 -21.28
N VAL A 428 -17.34 -1.53 -21.10
CA VAL A 428 -15.94 -1.96 -21.26
C VAL A 428 -15.21 -1.78 -19.96
N GLN A 429 -14.53 -2.82 -19.50
CA GLN A 429 -13.58 -2.73 -18.39
C GLN A 429 -12.20 -2.34 -18.93
N PRO A 430 -11.53 -1.32 -18.37
CA PRO A 430 -10.17 -0.95 -18.75
C PRO A 430 -9.20 -2.14 -18.72
N THR A 431 -9.32 -2.97 -17.70
CA THR A 431 -8.46 -4.15 -17.47
C THR A 431 -8.53 -5.17 -18.61
N ASP A 432 -9.70 -5.35 -19.25
CA ASP A 432 -9.80 -6.28 -20.37
C ASP A 432 -8.98 -5.82 -21.57
N VAL A 433 -9.04 -4.51 -21.86
CA VAL A 433 -8.26 -3.90 -22.96
C VAL A 433 -6.77 -3.86 -22.62
N GLU A 434 -6.41 -3.57 -21.35
CA GLU A 434 -5.02 -3.64 -20.87
C GLU A 434 -4.45 -5.05 -21.05
N ASN A 435 -5.17 -6.08 -20.63
CA ASN A 435 -4.78 -7.47 -20.79
C ASN A 435 -4.61 -7.85 -22.27
N ALA A 436 -5.53 -7.44 -23.14
CA ALA A 436 -5.41 -7.68 -24.58
C ALA A 436 -4.16 -7.01 -25.16
N LEU A 437 -3.88 -5.75 -24.82
CA LEU A 437 -2.66 -5.05 -25.25
C LEU A 437 -1.39 -5.76 -24.79
N LEU A 438 -1.36 -6.26 -23.54
CA LEU A 438 -0.22 -6.93 -22.93
C LEU A 438 0.01 -8.38 -23.46
N THR A 439 -0.90 -8.94 -24.26
CA THR A 439 -0.64 -10.17 -25.01
C THR A 439 0.18 -9.92 -26.29
N HIS A 440 0.30 -8.66 -26.75
CA HIS A 440 1.14 -8.32 -27.88
C HIS A 440 2.62 -8.41 -27.49
N PRO A 441 3.47 -9.15 -28.24
CA PRO A 441 4.84 -9.46 -27.82
C PRO A 441 5.76 -8.24 -27.62
N GLU A 442 5.44 -7.12 -28.26
CA GLU A 442 6.22 -5.88 -28.15
C GLU A 442 5.73 -4.96 -27.02
N VAL A 443 4.54 -5.19 -26.42
CA VAL A 443 4.00 -4.34 -25.36
C VAL A 443 4.45 -4.84 -23.99
N THR A 444 5.11 -3.97 -23.23
CA THR A 444 5.60 -4.28 -21.87
C THR A 444 4.70 -3.72 -20.77
N GLN A 445 4.07 -2.56 -21.02
CA GLN A 445 3.11 -1.93 -20.09
C GLN A 445 1.95 -1.34 -20.87
N ALA A 446 0.76 -1.35 -20.27
CA ALA A 446 -0.43 -0.73 -20.80
C ALA A 446 -1.28 -0.12 -19.67
N ALA A 447 -1.84 1.04 -19.93
CA ALA A 447 -2.86 1.67 -19.08
C ALA A 447 -4.00 2.17 -19.96
N VAL A 448 -5.22 1.77 -19.63
CA VAL A 448 -6.42 2.14 -20.36
C VAL A 448 -7.29 3.03 -19.48
N TYR A 449 -7.73 4.15 -20.04
CA TYR A 449 -8.49 5.17 -19.32
C TYR A 449 -9.58 5.78 -20.19
N CYS A 450 -10.56 6.38 -19.54
CA CYS A 450 -11.67 7.06 -20.17
C CYS A 450 -11.30 8.52 -20.45
N VAL A 451 -11.59 8.98 -21.65
CA VAL A 451 -11.62 10.41 -21.99
C VAL A 451 -13.04 10.76 -22.40
N VAL A 452 -13.58 11.80 -21.79
CA VAL A 452 -14.93 12.28 -22.09
C VAL A 452 -14.81 13.52 -22.98
N ASP A 453 -15.44 13.50 -24.15
CA ASP A 453 -15.44 14.62 -25.09
C ASP A 453 -16.43 15.73 -24.70
N GLU A 454 -16.51 16.79 -25.51
CA GLU A 454 -17.40 17.94 -25.30
C GLU A 454 -18.88 17.54 -25.32
N ASP A 455 -19.22 16.49 -26.05
CA ASP A 455 -20.57 15.93 -26.15
C ASP A 455 -20.89 14.93 -25.02
N ARG A 456 -19.98 14.77 -24.04
CA ARG A 456 -20.05 13.82 -22.92
C ARG A 456 -20.04 12.35 -23.36
N VAL A 457 -19.44 12.06 -24.50
CA VAL A 457 -19.22 10.68 -24.95
C VAL A 457 -17.92 10.15 -24.37
N GLU A 458 -17.97 8.94 -23.84
CA GLU A 458 -16.81 8.25 -23.29
C GLU A 458 -16.03 7.55 -24.41
N HIS A 459 -14.72 7.80 -24.46
CA HIS A 459 -13.78 7.20 -25.39
C HIS A 459 -12.72 6.39 -24.66
N ILE A 460 -12.39 5.21 -25.20
CA ILE A 460 -11.30 4.38 -24.69
C ILE A 460 -9.99 4.97 -25.20
N HIS A 461 -9.09 5.33 -24.30
CA HIS A 461 -7.73 5.71 -24.61
C HIS A 461 -6.75 4.73 -23.98
N ALA A 462 -5.63 4.47 -24.64
CA ALA A 462 -4.58 3.61 -24.15
C ALA A 462 -3.22 4.32 -24.18
N ALA A 463 -2.47 4.20 -23.10
CA ALA A 463 -1.05 4.54 -23.03
C ALA A 463 -0.26 3.22 -22.95
N VAL A 464 0.75 3.07 -23.80
CA VAL A 464 1.54 1.84 -23.89
C VAL A 464 3.04 2.13 -23.83
N VAL A 465 3.79 1.17 -23.28
CA VAL A 465 5.25 1.09 -23.39
C VAL A 465 5.58 -0.12 -24.23
N VAL A 466 6.41 0.06 -25.25
CA VAL A 466 6.89 -1.02 -26.11
C VAL A 466 8.34 -1.40 -25.77
N ARG A 467 8.72 -2.63 -26.06
CA ARG A 467 10.08 -3.10 -25.87
C ARG A 467 11.07 -2.27 -26.70
N PRO A 468 12.30 -2.06 -26.23
CA PRO A 468 13.34 -1.38 -27.02
C PRO A 468 13.50 -2.03 -28.39
N GLY A 469 13.42 -1.22 -29.46
CA GLY A 469 13.47 -1.71 -30.84
C GLY A 469 12.15 -2.27 -31.39
N GLY A 470 11.09 -2.24 -30.63
CA GLY A 470 9.74 -2.59 -31.10
C GLY A 470 9.26 -1.62 -32.19
N THR A 471 8.47 -2.13 -33.12
CA THR A 471 7.96 -1.42 -34.29
C THR A 471 6.44 -1.30 -34.32
N ALA A 472 5.76 -1.80 -33.28
CA ALA A 472 4.30 -1.75 -33.16
C ALA A 472 3.82 -0.29 -33.21
N ASP A 473 2.90 -0.01 -34.11
CA ASP A 473 2.22 1.27 -34.22
C ASP A 473 0.77 1.19 -33.68
N SER A 474 0.11 2.35 -33.62
CA SER A 474 -1.27 2.42 -33.12
C SER A 474 -2.22 1.52 -33.90
N GLY A 475 -2.07 1.41 -35.24
CA GLY A 475 -2.93 0.58 -36.09
C GLY A 475 -2.77 -0.90 -35.77
N THR A 476 -1.53 -1.34 -35.57
CA THR A 476 -1.18 -2.73 -35.19
C THR A 476 -1.81 -3.08 -33.84
N LEU A 477 -1.69 -2.21 -32.82
CA LEU A 477 -2.23 -2.47 -31.49
C LEU A 477 -3.75 -2.41 -31.45
N ILE A 478 -4.38 -1.48 -32.18
CA ILE A 478 -5.84 -1.42 -32.36
C ILE A 478 -6.36 -2.70 -33.02
N GLY A 479 -5.69 -3.15 -34.10
CA GLY A 479 -6.01 -4.41 -34.77
C GLY A 479 -5.88 -5.61 -33.85
N HIS A 480 -4.85 -5.64 -33.01
CA HIS A 480 -4.63 -6.69 -32.03
C HIS A 480 -5.77 -6.75 -31.00
N VAL A 481 -6.15 -5.60 -30.39
CA VAL A 481 -7.31 -5.54 -29.46
C VAL A 481 -8.61 -5.98 -30.13
N ALA A 482 -8.84 -5.58 -31.40
CA ALA A 482 -10.03 -6.00 -32.14
C ALA A 482 -10.08 -7.52 -32.33
N ALA A 483 -8.94 -8.17 -32.55
CA ALA A 483 -8.84 -9.62 -32.72
C ALA A 483 -9.01 -10.39 -31.41
N GLU A 484 -8.38 -9.90 -30.32
CA GLU A 484 -8.44 -10.53 -29.00
C GLU A 484 -9.81 -10.38 -28.31
N LEU A 485 -10.47 -9.22 -28.47
CA LEU A 485 -11.74 -8.92 -27.82
C LEU A 485 -12.87 -8.70 -28.84
N SER A 486 -12.94 -7.50 -29.40
CA SER A 486 -13.86 -7.16 -30.50
C SER A 486 -13.58 -5.74 -31.02
N PRO A 487 -14.12 -5.36 -32.20
CA PRO A 487 -14.05 -3.99 -32.73
C PRO A 487 -14.64 -2.90 -31.82
N LYS A 488 -15.48 -3.27 -30.85
CA LYS A 488 -16.08 -2.31 -29.91
C LYS A 488 -15.20 -1.98 -28.71
N HIS A 489 -14.17 -2.78 -28.45
CA HIS A 489 -13.21 -2.60 -27.35
C HIS A 489 -11.98 -1.81 -27.76
N VAL A 490 -11.85 -1.44 -29.05
CA VAL A 490 -10.63 -0.79 -29.52
C VAL A 490 -10.45 0.62 -28.94
N PRO A 491 -9.24 0.99 -28.54
CA PRO A 491 -8.95 2.36 -28.15
C PRO A 491 -9.13 3.32 -29.34
N ALA A 492 -9.75 4.48 -29.09
CA ALA A 492 -9.82 5.57 -30.06
C ALA A 492 -8.44 6.21 -30.29
N VAL A 493 -7.61 6.22 -29.26
CA VAL A 493 -6.24 6.75 -29.28
C VAL A 493 -5.31 5.80 -28.54
N VAL A 494 -4.15 5.51 -29.15
CA VAL A 494 -3.04 4.81 -28.50
C VAL A 494 -1.83 5.75 -28.47
N THR A 495 -1.33 6.05 -27.29
CA THR A 495 -0.12 6.87 -27.06
C THR A 495 1.04 6.01 -26.63
N PHE A 496 2.25 6.34 -27.09
CA PHE A 496 3.48 5.62 -26.75
C PHE A 496 4.30 6.42 -25.75
N HIS A 497 4.82 5.73 -24.77
CA HIS A 497 5.60 6.31 -23.67
C HIS A 497 6.87 5.50 -23.45
N ASP A 498 7.95 6.16 -23.00
CA ASP A 498 9.15 5.47 -22.53
C ASP A 498 8.89 4.75 -21.20
N ALA A 499 8.03 5.34 -20.35
CA ALA A 499 7.53 4.76 -19.11
C ALA A 499 6.12 5.31 -18.83
N LEU A 500 5.24 4.51 -18.24
CA LEU A 500 3.95 5.01 -17.76
C LEU A 500 4.15 5.86 -16.51
N PRO A 501 3.42 6.99 -16.36
CA PRO A 501 3.35 7.69 -15.09
C PRO A 501 2.71 6.76 -14.05
N LEU A 502 3.34 6.65 -12.89
CA LEU A 502 2.84 5.85 -11.79
C LEU A 502 2.38 6.77 -10.66
N THR A 503 1.29 6.39 -10.01
CA THR A 503 0.91 6.95 -8.73
C THR A 503 1.96 6.56 -7.68
N ARG A 504 1.95 7.20 -6.54
CA ARG A 504 2.80 6.89 -5.39
C ARG A 504 2.68 5.47 -4.88
N ALA A 505 1.51 4.84 -5.10
CA ALA A 505 1.30 3.43 -4.78
C ALA A 505 1.84 2.48 -5.86
N GLY A 506 2.60 2.99 -6.83
CA GLY A 506 3.18 2.20 -7.93
C GLY A 506 2.16 1.72 -8.97
N LYS A 507 0.97 2.33 -9.02
CA LYS A 507 -0.07 2.01 -10.02
C LYS A 507 0.00 2.99 -11.18
N PRO A 508 -0.42 2.62 -12.42
CA PRO A 508 -0.55 3.59 -13.51
C PRO A 508 -1.43 4.78 -13.12
N ASP A 509 -0.94 5.99 -13.34
CA ASP A 509 -1.68 7.22 -13.05
C ASP A 509 -2.59 7.59 -14.22
N LYS A 510 -3.76 6.92 -14.27
CA LYS A 510 -4.77 7.13 -15.32
C LYS A 510 -5.32 8.57 -15.32
N PRO A 511 -5.56 9.24 -14.18
CA PRO A 511 -5.92 10.66 -14.15
C PRO A 511 -4.87 11.57 -14.80
N ALA A 512 -3.58 11.38 -14.50
CA ALA A 512 -2.52 12.17 -15.12
C ALA A 512 -2.42 11.91 -16.63
N LEU A 513 -2.63 10.69 -17.09
CA LEU A 513 -2.69 10.35 -18.51
C LEU A 513 -3.86 11.05 -19.22
N ALA A 514 -5.05 11.04 -18.61
CA ALA A 514 -6.23 11.72 -19.14
C ALA A 514 -6.05 13.26 -19.20
N ALA A 515 -5.45 13.85 -18.15
CA ALA A 515 -5.20 15.29 -18.09
C ALA A 515 -4.23 15.78 -19.18
N ARG A 516 -3.20 15.00 -19.50
CA ARG A 516 -2.24 15.33 -20.59
C ARG A 516 -2.91 15.36 -21.96
N HIS A 517 -3.91 14.54 -22.17
CA HIS A 517 -4.67 14.55 -23.42
C HIS A 517 -5.52 15.81 -23.56
N ASN A 518 -6.20 16.25 -22.50
CA ASN A 518 -7.05 17.44 -22.50
C ASN A 518 -6.24 18.75 -22.56
N GLY A 519 -4.94 18.75 -22.21
CA GLY A 519 -4.04 19.91 -22.27
C GLY A 519 -3.24 20.02 -23.57
N ALA A 520 -3.34 19.02 -24.47
CA ALA A 520 -2.67 19.00 -25.78
C ALA A 520 -3.61 19.35 -26.96
N ALA A 521 -4.87 19.75 -26.66
CA ALA A 521 -5.86 20.21 -27.63
C ALA A 521 -5.89 21.74 -27.72
#